data_dccd1566103989cfd27754cc3105a71d
#
_entry.id   dccd1566103989cfd27754cc3105a71d
#
_cell.length_a   1.000
_cell.length_b   1.000
_cell.length_c   1.000
_cell.angle_alpha   90.00
_cell.angle_beta   90.00
_cell.angle_gamma   90.00
#
_symmetry.space_group_name_H-M   'P 1'
#
loop_
_entity.id
_entity.type
_entity.pdbx_description
1 polymer ?
#
loop_
_entity_poly.entity_id
_entity_poly.type
_entity_poly.pdbx_seq_one_letter_code
_entity_poly.pdbx_strand_id
1 'polypeptide(L)'
;GIIVITIILALMILPLLVSAQPEQYHIKLLAVQEVGDHYEGSDADLYLELKDGTGRVFLDTFPATKVDTQISTRFAKEIACKHFKLDCRKHDFIYTIKAKSNIIGGPSAGAAIAALTTIAILNLDYNKDIAITGTINSGGIVGAVGGVKEKLEAASNAGLKKVLIAHGTSLNETDLVEYGKTNLSLDVQEVLELDDVVFQLTGMNLNHKEYIITENEEYTTIMKGLKNVLCSRSDSIEKELRGTGIILSEDVIESVQTRKDRAANATQRSE
;
A
#
# COMPACT_ATOMS: atom_id res chain seq x y z
N GLY A 1 59.09 -4.65 -27.70
CA GLY A 1 57.86 -5.39 -28.16
C GLY A 1 57.06 -5.96 -27.01
N ILE A 2 57.67 -6.74 -26.10
CA ILE A 2 56.95 -7.48 -25.01
C ILE A 2 56.31 -6.55 -23.97
N ILE A 3 57.00 -5.48 -23.56
CA ILE A 3 56.50 -4.52 -22.56
C ILE A 3 55.26 -3.77 -23.07
N VAL A 4 55.20 -3.41 -24.33
CA VAL A 4 54.06 -2.75 -24.94
C VAL A 4 52.82 -3.68 -24.99
N ILE A 5 53.05 -4.97 -25.30
CA ILE A 5 51.98 -5.98 -25.33
C ILE A 5 51.43 -6.24 -23.93
N THR A 6 52.25 -6.30 -22.90
CA THR A 6 51.81 -6.47 -21.51
C THR A 6 51.02 -5.25 -20.98
N ILE A 7 51.38 -4.04 -21.37
CA ILE A 7 50.63 -2.84 -21.02
C ILE A 7 49.28 -2.77 -21.71
N ILE A 8 49.21 -3.16 -23.00
CA ILE A 8 47.94 -3.22 -23.73
C ILE A 8 47.00 -4.31 -23.17
N LEU A 9 47.56 -5.46 -22.79
CA LEU A 9 46.78 -6.55 -22.16
C LEU A 9 46.25 -6.14 -20.77
N ALA A 10 47.06 -5.43 -19.97
CA ALA A 10 46.64 -4.89 -18.68
C ALA A 10 45.58 -3.79 -18.80
N LEU A 11 45.61 -2.95 -19.84
CA LEU A 11 44.58 -1.95 -20.11
C LEU A 11 43.27 -2.56 -20.60
N MET A 12 43.27 -3.72 -21.26
CA MET A 12 42.06 -4.44 -21.69
C MET A 12 41.35 -5.17 -20.53
N ILE A 13 42.05 -5.46 -19.42
CA ILE A 13 41.49 -6.14 -18.24
C ILE A 13 40.88 -5.14 -17.24
N LEU A 14 41.29 -3.87 -17.28
CA LEU A 14 40.81 -2.82 -16.36
C LEU A 14 39.30 -2.55 -16.41
N PRO A 15 38.60 -2.62 -17.57
CA PRO A 15 37.13 -2.37 -17.60
C PRO A 15 36.28 -3.51 -17.01
N LEU A 16 36.86 -4.66 -16.67
CA LEU A 16 36.12 -5.78 -16.09
C LEU A 16 35.83 -5.65 -14.58
N LEU A 17 36.35 -4.63 -13.93
CA LEU A 17 36.03 -4.28 -12.55
C LEU A 17 34.91 -3.23 -12.48
N VAL A 18 33.90 -3.34 -13.35
CA VAL A 18 32.64 -2.62 -13.13
C VAL A 18 32.01 -3.22 -11.88
N SER A 19 32.20 -2.56 -10.76
CA SER A 19 31.44 -2.86 -9.54
C SER A 19 29.97 -2.71 -9.88
N ALA A 20 29.26 -3.82 -10.03
CA ALA A 20 27.82 -3.79 -10.17
C ALA A 20 27.28 -3.05 -8.93
N GLN A 21 26.72 -1.88 -9.12
CA GLN A 21 26.00 -1.20 -8.06
C GLN A 21 24.85 -2.14 -7.64
N PRO A 22 24.63 -2.31 -6.33
CA PRO A 22 23.51 -3.14 -5.89
C PRO A 22 22.23 -2.62 -6.54
N GLU A 23 21.46 -3.51 -7.12
CA GLU A 23 20.21 -3.16 -7.76
C GLU A 23 19.26 -2.60 -6.70
N GLN A 24 18.86 -1.35 -6.86
CA GLN A 24 18.02 -0.65 -5.92
C GLN A 24 16.62 -0.44 -6.54
N TYR A 25 15.64 -1.08 -5.94
CA TYR A 25 14.23 -0.91 -6.32
C TYR A 25 13.67 0.32 -5.63
N HIS A 26 12.81 1.07 -6.30
CA HIS A 26 12.29 2.35 -5.80
C HIS A 26 10.82 2.55 -6.16
N ILE A 27 10.01 3.00 -5.19
CA ILE A 27 8.65 3.43 -5.41
C ILE A 27 8.35 4.68 -4.57
N LYS A 28 7.50 5.57 -5.09
CA LYS A 28 6.98 6.70 -4.33
C LYS A 28 5.93 6.25 -3.32
N LEU A 29 6.02 6.78 -2.11
CA LEU A 29 5.00 6.66 -1.07
C LEU A 29 4.24 7.97 -0.94
N LEU A 30 2.99 7.87 -0.45
CA LEU A 30 2.12 9.02 -0.22
C LEU A 30 1.77 9.09 1.27
N ALA A 31 2.03 10.25 1.87
CA ALA A 31 1.79 10.52 3.28
C ALA A 31 0.91 11.76 3.46
N VAL A 32 0.36 11.90 4.65
CA VAL A 32 -0.31 13.12 5.10
C VAL A 32 0.29 13.56 6.42
N GLN A 33 0.35 14.85 6.62
CA GLN A 33 0.72 15.48 7.89
C GLN A 33 -0.34 16.50 8.29
N GLU A 34 -0.52 16.67 9.57
CA GLU A 34 -1.38 17.70 10.13
C GLU A 34 -0.59 19.01 10.20
N VAL A 35 -1.17 20.06 9.61
CA VAL A 35 -0.56 21.40 9.56
C VAL A 35 -1.64 22.40 10.04
N GLY A 36 -1.55 22.78 11.31
CA GLY A 36 -2.62 23.59 11.93
C GLY A 36 -3.95 22.83 11.97
N ASP A 37 -4.98 23.39 11.34
CA ASP A 37 -6.34 22.84 11.33
C ASP A 37 -6.67 22.01 10.07
N HIS A 38 -5.69 21.70 9.23
CA HIS A 38 -5.91 20.93 8.00
C HIS A 38 -4.82 19.87 7.77
N TYR A 39 -5.10 18.95 6.86
CA TYR A 39 -4.15 17.95 6.41
C TYR A 39 -3.48 18.37 5.11
N GLU A 40 -2.17 18.17 5.02
CA GLU A 40 -1.40 18.34 3.79
C GLU A 40 -0.81 17.01 3.35
N GLY A 41 -0.91 16.74 2.06
CA GLY A 41 -0.28 15.58 1.44
C GLY A 41 1.20 15.82 1.17
N SER A 42 1.99 14.77 1.27
CA SER A 42 3.40 14.77 0.91
C SER A 42 3.82 13.47 0.25
N ASP A 43 4.88 13.52 -0.56
CA ASP A 43 5.52 12.33 -1.10
C ASP A 43 6.74 11.93 -0.28
N ALA A 44 7.07 10.64 -0.35
CA ALA A 44 8.29 10.08 0.20
C ALA A 44 8.87 9.05 -0.77
N ASP A 45 10.14 8.72 -0.60
CA ASP A 45 10.82 7.71 -1.39
C ASP A 45 11.04 6.45 -0.57
N LEU A 46 10.60 5.30 -1.10
CA LEU A 46 10.92 3.98 -0.57
C LEU A 46 11.90 3.30 -1.50
N TYR A 47 13.03 2.93 -0.96
CA TYR A 47 14.04 2.11 -1.65
C TYR A 47 14.13 0.74 -0.99
N LEU A 48 14.40 -0.27 -1.80
CA LEU A 48 14.68 -1.63 -1.34
C LEU A 48 15.94 -2.15 -2.01
N GLU A 49 16.88 -2.62 -1.23
CA GLU A 49 18.03 -3.41 -1.66
C GLU A 49 17.89 -4.82 -1.09
N LEU A 50 18.19 -5.81 -1.94
CA LEU A 50 18.32 -7.21 -1.53
C LEU A 50 19.80 -7.57 -1.42
N LYS A 51 20.14 -8.29 -0.35
CA LYS A 51 21.47 -8.92 -0.18
C LYS A 51 21.31 -10.36 0.21
N ASP A 52 22.28 -11.18 -0.13
CA ASP A 52 22.31 -12.55 0.36
C ASP A 52 22.24 -12.56 1.88
N GLY A 53 21.36 -13.38 2.44
CA GLY A 53 21.08 -13.31 3.86
C GLY A 53 20.20 -14.44 4.39
N THR A 54 19.44 -14.14 5.42
CA THR A 54 18.64 -15.11 6.19
C THR A 54 17.18 -14.68 6.39
N GLY A 55 16.71 -13.70 5.65
CA GLY A 55 15.33 -13.19 5.74
C GLY A 55 15.17 -11.98 6.67
N ARG A 56 16.27 -11.36 7.11
CA ARG A 56 16.22 -10.24 8.05
C ARG A 56 15.73 -8.96 7.36
N VAL A 57 15.06 -8.10 8.13
CA VAL A 57 14.59 -6.79 7.68
C VAL A 57 15.37 -5.71 8.41
N PHE A 58 16.03 -4.88 7.65
CA PHE A 58 16.68 -3.64 8.09
C PHE A 58 15.83 -2.47 7.59
N LEU A 59 15.62 -1.50 8.46
CA LEU A 59 14.87 -0.31 8.12
C LEU A 59 15.72 0.93 8.46
N ASP A 60 16.09 1.66 7.43
CA ASP A 60 16.73 2.96 7.51
C ASP A 60 15.71 4.04 7.16
N THR A 61 15.59 5.07 7.99
CA THR A 61 14.57 6.11 7.80
C THR A 61 15.11 7.50 8.06
N PHE A 62 14.78 8.41 7.18
CA PHE A 62 15.04 9.82 7.34
C PHE A 62 13.78 10.63 7.02
N PRO A 63 13.21 11.29 8.01
CA PRO A 63 13.53 11.33 9.45
C PRO A 63 13.14 10.03 10.19
N ALA A 64 13.14 10.09 11.54
CA ALA A 64 12.76 8.93 12.36
C ALA A 64 11.33 8.47 12.09
N THR A 65 11.08 7.17 12.26
CA THR A 65 9.77 6.56 12.04
C THR A 65 9.15 6.08 13.32
N LYS A 66 7.81 6.10 13.36
CA LYS A 66 7.02 5.52 14.45
C LYS A 66 7.10 3.98 14.44
N VAL A 67 6.75 3.37 15.57
CA VAL A 67 6.78 1.91 15.74
C VAL A 67 5.81 1.19 14.80
N ASP A 68 4.66 1.79 14.52
CA ASP A 68 3.66 1.24 13.60
C ASP A 68 4.19 1.04 12.18
N THR A 69 4.98 2.00 11.67
CA THR A 69 5.66 1.87 10.37
C THR A 69 6.70 0.75 10.38
N GLN A 70 7.45 0.61 11.48
CA GLN A 70 8.43 -0.47 11.61
C GLN A 70 7.77 -1.86 11.61
N ILE A 71 6.65 -2.01 12.33
CA ILE A 71 5.87 -3.24 12.38
C ILE A 71 5.25 -3.53 11.01
N SER A 72 4.61 -2.54 10.38
CA SER A 72 3.95 -2.71 9.08
C SER A 72 4.93 -3.06 7.97
N THR A 73 6.16 -2.53 8.00
CA THR A 73 7.21 -2.87 7.02
C THR A 73 7.58 -4.35 7.11
N ARG A 74 7.81 -4.87 8.32
CA ARG A 74 8.14 -6.29 8.52
C ARG A 74 6.97 -7.19 8.13
N PHE A 75 5.76 -6.78 8.52
CA PHE A 75 4.54 -7.51 8.19
C PHE A 75 4.29 -7.56 6.68
N ALA A 76 4.40 -6.45 5.99
CA ALA A 76 4.21 -6.36 4.54
C ALA A 76 5.19 -7.27 3.77
N LYS A 77 6.46 -7.32 4.18
CA LYS A 77 7.45 -8.25 3.64
C LYS A 77 7.01 -9.71 3.83
N GLU A 78 6.56 -10.11 5.03
CA GLU A 78 6.09 -11.47 5.30
C GLU A 78 4.86 -11.82 4.46
N ILE A 79 3.93 -10.86 4.27
CA ILE A 79 2.76 -11.07 3.42
C ILE A 79 3.17 -11.31 1.98
N ALA A 80 4.06 -10.50 1.40
CA ALA A 80 4.57 -10.70 0.05
C ALA A 80 5.17 -12.10 -0.14
N CYS A 81 6.05 -12.49 0.80
CA CYS A 81 6.72 -13.79 0.77
C CYS A 81 5.74 -14.96 0.82
N LYS A 82 4.73 -14.88 1.69
CA LYS A 82 3.73 -15.93 1.87
C LYS A 82 2.73 -15.97 0.72
N HIS A 83 2.23 -14.81 0.29
CA HIS A 83 1.20 -14.68 -0.73
C HIS A 83 1.66 -15.27 -2.07
N PHE A 84 2.84 -14.89 -2.52
CA PHE A 84 3.43 -15.38 -3.77
C PHE A 84 4.37 -16.58 -3.59
N LYS A 85 4.43 -17.18 -2.39
CA LYS A 85 5.28 -18.34 -2.06
C LYS A 85 6.76 -18.13 -2.42
N LEU A 86 7.28 -16.93 -2.16
CA LEU A 86 8.65 -16.55 -2.45
C LEU A 86 9.62 -17.11 -1.40
N ASP A 87 10.84 -17.50 -1.82
CA ASP A 87 11.89 -17.94 -0.87
C ASP A 87 12.65 -16.73 -0.31
N CYS A 88 12.00 -16.00 0.58
CA CYS A 88 12.55 -14.82 1.21
C CYS A 88 13.69 -15.09 2.20
N ARG A 89 13.94 -16.36 2.55
CA ARG A 89 14.98 -16.73 3.52
C ARG A 89 16.40 -16.64 2.95
N LYS A 90 16.52 -16.46 1.66
CA LYS A 90 17.82 -16.31 0.97
C LYS A 90 18.32 -14.87 0.90
N HIS A 91 17.46 -13.91 1.26
CA HIS A 91 17.77 -12.49 1.13
C HIS A 91 17.56 -11.75 2.45
N ASP A 92 18.44 -10.84 2.77
CA ASP A 92 18.20 -9.78 3.75
C ASP A 92 17.64 -8.56 3.00
N PHE A 93 16.65 -7.89 3.60
CA PHE A 93 15.88 -6.79 3.02
C PHE A 93 16.28 -5.49 3.68
N ILE A 94 16.82 -4.55 2.91
CA ILE A 94 17.23 -3.22 3.39
C ILE A 94 16.26 -2.20 2.79
N TYR A 95 15.27 -1.79 3.60
CA TYR A 95 14.34 -0.73 3.23
C TYR A 95 14.87 0.60 3.70
N THR A 96 14.92 1.59 2.79
CA THR A 96 15.25 2.98 3.13
C THR A 96 14.06 3.86 2.78
N ILE A 97 13.53 4.61 3.76
CA ILE A 97 12.42 5.56 3.57
C ILE A 97 12.95 6.97 3.79
N LYS A 98 12.81 7.82 2.76
CA LYS A 98 13.18 9.24 2.82
C LYS A 98 11.94 10.10 2.62
N ALA A 99 11.58 10.87 3.63
CA ALA A 99 10.44 11.77 3.58
C ALA A 99 10.84 13.21 3.90
N LYS A 100 10.03 14.15 3.46
CA LYS A 100 10.21 15.59 3.78
C LYS A 100 9.49 15.98 5.09
N SER A 101 8.60 15.14 5.59
CA SER A 101 7.87 15.35 6.85
C SER A 101 8.77 15.21 8.08
N ASN A 102 8.35 15.77 9.22
CA ASN A 102 9.14 15.72 10.45
C ASN A 102 9.25 14.32 11.07
N ILE A 103 8.27 13.45 10.83
CA ILE A 103 8.24 12.07 11.30
C ILE A 103 7.43 11.20 10.33
N ILE A 104 7.89 9.98 10.11
CA ILE A 104 7.20 8.99 9.28
C ILE A 104 6.32 8.12 10.19
N GLY A 105 5.04 7.98 9.86
CA GLY A 105 4.10 7.18 10.63
C GLY A 105 2.98 6.57 9.80
N GLY A 106 2.36 5.55 10.38
CA GLY A 106 1.21 4.86 9.82
C GLY A 106 1.55 3.63 8.96
N PRO A 107 0.58 2.68 8.87
CA PRO A 107 0.72 1.45 8.10
C PRO A 107 0.35 1.61 6.61
N SER A 108 0.08 2.83 6.15
CA SER A 108 -0.47 3.11 4.81
C SER A 108 0.46 2.80 3.63
N ALA A 109 1.73 2.52 3.89
CA ALA A 109 2.70 2.05 2.91
C ALA A 109 2.73 0.51 2.76
N GLY A 110 1.91 -0.23 3.50
CA GLY A 110 1.98 -1.69 3.56
C GLY A 110 1.83 -2.36 2.20
N ALA A 111 0.87 -1.94 1.38
CA ALA A 111 0.67 -2.48 0.04
C ALA A 111 1.85 -2.16 -0.89
N ALA A 112 2.41 -0.93 -0.81
CA ALA A 112 3.59 -0.54 -1.59
C ALA A 112 4.82 -1.38 -1.23
N ILE A 113 5.07 -1.58 0.07
CA ILE A 113 6.18 -2.39 0.57
C ILE A 113 6.03 -3.85 0.12
N ALA A 114 4.83 -4.43 0.23
CA ALA A 114 4.58 -5.80 -0.19
C ALA A 114 4.78 -5.97 -1.71
N ALA A 115 4.28 -5.05 -2.52
CA ALA A 115 4.46 -5.08 -3.96
C ALA A 115 5.93 -4.92 -4.36
N LEU A 116 6.64 -3.94 -3.78
CA LEU A 116 8.06 -3.72 -4.07
C LEU A 116 8.93 -4.91 -3.65
N THR A 117 8.58 -5.57 -2.53
CA THR A 117 9.24 -6.81 -2.09
C THR A 117 9.08 -7.93 -3.13
N THR A 118 7.87 -8.10 -3.64
CA THR A 118 7.57 -9.11 -4.67
C THR A 118 8.35 -8.83 -5.95
N ILE A 119 8.31 -7.58 -6.41
CA ILE A 119 9.02 -7.10 -7.60
C ILE A 119 10.53 -7.35 -7.47
N ALA A 120 11.10 -7.00 -6.32
CA ALA A 120 12.53 -7.13 -6.08
C ALA A 120 12.99 -8.60 -6.06
N ILE A 121 12.26 -9.49 -5.36
CA ILE A 121 12.66 -10.92 -5.31
C ILE A 121 12.53 -11.59 -6.68
N LEU A 122 11.50 -11.23 -7.46
CA LEU A 122 11.27 -11.80 -8.77
C LEU A 122 12.02 -11.06 -9.89
N ASN A 123 12.73 -10.01 -9.55
CA ASN A 123 13.46 -9.13 -10.47
C ASN A 123 12.60 -8.70 -11.67
N LEU A 124 11.42 -8.12 -11.37
CA LEU A 124 10.45 -7.70 -12.38
C LEU A 124 10.67 -6.26 -12.80
N ASP A 125 10.51 -6.00 -14.10
CA ASP A 125 10.35 -4.64 -14.59
C ASP A 125 9.01 -4.05 -14.11
N TYR A 126 8.98 -2.79 -13.74
CA TYR A 126 7.77 -2.13 -13.24
C TYR A 126 7.73 -0.63 -13.57
N ASN A 127 6.54 -0.08 -13.60
CA ASN A 127 6.31 1.34 -13.85
C ASN A 127 6.52 2.16 -12.57
N LYS A 128 7.51 3.04 -12.59
CA LYS A 128 7.89 3.92 -11.46
C LYS A 128 6.99 5.15 -11.32
N ASP A 129 6.16 5.45 -12.34
CA ASP A 129 5.21 6.56 -12.31
C ASP A 129 3.89 6.20 -11.60
N ILE A 130 3.80 5.00 -11.04
CA ILE A 130 2.65 4.51 -10.28
C ILE A 130 3.00 4.47 -8.80
N ALA A 131 2.17 5.09 -7.97
CA ALA A 131 2.21 4.91 -6.52
C ALA A 131 1.00 4.13 -6.01
N ILE A 132 1.10 3.59 -4.81
CA ILE A 132 -0.01 2.97 -4.10
C ILE A 132 -0.10 3.50 -2.67
N THR A 133 -1.31 3.76 -2.19
CA THR A 133 -1.57 3.99 -0.78
C THR A 133 -2.62 3.01 -0.27
N GLY A 134 -2.25 2.22 0.72
CA GLY A 134 -3.10 1.18 1.28
C GLY A 134 -2.37 0.38 2.36
N THR A 135 -3.10 -0.07 3.35
CA THR A 135 -2.59 -1.10 4.27
C THR A 135 -2.61 -2.45 3.56
N ILE A 136 -1.96 -3.45 4.14
CA ILE A 136 -2.03 -4.83 3.68
C ILE A 136 -2.38 -5.74 4.86
N ASN A 137 -3.29 -6.68 4.67
CA ASN A 137 -3.64 -7.68 5.69
C ASN A 137 -3.03 -9.04 5.40
N SER A 138 -3.21 -9.99 6.31
CA SER A 138 -2.66 -11.36 6.20
C SER A 138 -3.18 -12.16 5.01
N GLY A 139 -4.30 -11.77 4.42
CA GLY A 139 -4.89 -12.37 3.22
C GLY A 139 -4.41 -11.75 1.91
N GLY A 140 -3.59 -10.69 1.98
CA GLY A 140 -3.17 -9.94 0.79
C GLY A 140 -4.16 -8.86 0.36
N ILE A 141 -5.22 -8.59 1.15
CA ILE A 141 -6.20 -7.57 0.82
C ILE A 141 -5.64 -6.19 1.15
N VAL A 142 -5.82 -5.26 0.23
CA VAL A 142 -5.45 -3.84 0.38
C VAL A 142 -6.55 -3.12 1.15
N GLY A 143 -6.17 -2.53 2.28
CA GLY A 143 -7.11 -1.83 3.14
C GLY A 143 -7.08 -0.32 2.99
N ALA A 144 -8.23 0.32 3.21
CA ALA A 144 -8.40 1.77 3.13
C ALA A 144 -7.53 2.53 4.15
N VAL A 145 -7.19 3.76 3.80
CA VAL A 145 -6.35 4.67 4.60
C VAL A 145 -6.98 6.06 4.65
N GLY A 146 -6.57 6.86 5.61
CA GLY A 146 -6.99 8.26 5.72
C GLY A 146 -6.22 9.20 4.79
N GLY A 147 -6.79 10.41 4.57
CA GLY A 147 -6.16 11.50 3.84
C GLY A 147 -5.90 11.17 2.37
N VAL A 148 -6.79 10.42 1.72
CA VAL A 148 -6.55 9.96 0.33
C VAL A 148 -6.60 11.12 -0.64
N LYS A 149 -7.50 12.09 -0.45
CA LYS A 149 -7.57 13.28 -1.30
C LYS A 149 -6.25 14.05 -1.30
N GLU A 150 -5.71 14.35 -0.13
CA GLU A 150 -4.44 15.06 0.06
C GLU A 150 -3.26 14.27 -0.50
N LYS A 151 -3.32 12.93 -0.42
CA LYS A 151 -2.32 12.04 -1.02
C LYS A 151 -2.37 12.07 -2.55
N LEU A 152 -3.57 12.15 -3.16
CA LEU A 152 -3.71 12.30 -4.60
C LEU A 152 -3.16 13.64 -5.08
N GLU A 153 -3.39 14.72 -4.35
CA GLU A 153 -2.82 16.04 -4.63
C GLU A 153 -1.28 16.00 -4.57
N ALA A 154 -0.73 15.35 -3.54
CA ALA A 154 0.72 15.14 -3.42
C ALA A 154 1.28 14.31 -4.57
N ALA A 155 0.57 13.27 -5.01
CA ALA A 155 0.98 12.43 -6.13
C ALA A 155 1.04 13.23 -7.45
N SER A 156 0.03 14.06 -7.72
CA SER A 156 0.01 14.95 -8.88
C SER A 156 1.18 15.95 -8.83
N ASN A 157 1.42 16.56 -7.67
CA ASN A 157 2.54 17.50 -7.48
C ASN A 157 3.91 16.82 -7.63
N ALA A 158 4.03 15.54 -7.29
CA ALA A 158 5.22 14.73 -7.50
C ALA A 158 5.41 14.25 -8.94
N GLY A 159 4.46 14.55 -9.84
CA GLY A 159 4.52 14.18 -11.26
C GLY A 159 4.14 12.74 -11.55
N LEU A 160 3.54 12.02 -10.60
CA LEU A 160 3.05 10.66 -10.81
C LEU A 160 1.92 10.66 -11.85
N LYS A 161 1.78 9.53 -12.55
CA LYS A 161 0.76 9.37 -13.60
C LYS A 161 -0.44 8.56 -13.12
N LYS A 162 -0.20 7.66 -12.16
CA LYS A 162 -1.24 6.78 -11.62
C LYS A 162 -1.09 6.61 -10.12
N VAL A 163 -2.23 6.52 -9.42
CA VAL A 163 -2.27 6.13 -8.01
C VAL A 163 -3.27 5.00 -7.81
N LEU A 164 -2.82 3.95 -7.14
CA LEU A 164 -3.65 2.85 -6.71
C LEU A 164 -4.15 3.12 -5.29
N ILE A 165 -5.45 2.95 -5.08
CA ILE A 165 -6.12 3.12 -3.78
C ILE A 165 -6.92 1.86 -3.44
N ALA A 166 -7.20 1.63 -2.17
CA ALA A 166 -8.00 0.48 -1.75
C ALA A 166 -9.42 0.56 -2.31
N HIS A 167 -9.95 -0.57 -2.74
CA HIS A 167 -11.32 -0.68 -3.22
C HIS A 167 -12.34 -0.18 -2.18
N GLY A 168 -13.35 0.54 -2.65
CA GLY A 168 -14.38 1.13 -1.80
C GLY A 168 -13.91 2.35 -0.99
N THR A 169 -12.76 2.92 -1.32
CA THR A 169 -12.30 4.18 -0.71
C THR A 169 -13.09 5.33 -1.33
N SER A 170 -14.06 5.85 -0.60
CA SER A 170 -14.79 7.08 -0.96
C SER A 170 -14.81 8.01 0.23
N LEU A 171 -14.77 9.31 -0.02
CA LEU A 171 -14.86 10.36 0.98
C LEU A 171 -16.15 11.14 0.74
N ASN A 172 -17.08 11.12 1.72
CA ASN A 172 -18.22 12.05 1.79
C ASN A 172 -18.80 12.38 0.41
N GLU A 173 -19.30 11.39 -0.32
CA GLU A 173 -19.88 11.51 -1.66
C GLU A 173 -18.91 11.91 -2.79
N THR A 174 -17.63 12.15 -2.51
CA THR A 174 -16.64 12.46 -3.54
C THR A 174 -16.12 11.17 -4.16
N ASP A 175 -16.34 11.00 -5.45
CA ASP A 175 -15.69 9.98 -6.25
C ASP A 175 -14.22 10.36 -6.46
N LEU A 176 -13.31 9.68 -5.77
CA LEU A 176 -11.88 9.98 -5.83
C LEU A 176 -11.26 9.64 -7.19
N VAL A 177 -11.84 8.70 -7.93
CA VAL A 177 -11.40 8.35 -9.29
C VAL A 177 -11.71 9.49 -10.24
N GLU A 178 -12.93 10.02 -10.16
CA GLU A 178 -13.32 11.19 -10.97
C GLU A 178 -12.56 12.44 -10.55
N TYR A 179 -12.38 12.66 -9.25
CA TYR A 179 -11.59 13.78 -8.72
C TYR A 179 -10.15 13.77 -9.26
N GLY A 180 -9.48 12.63 -9.22
CA GLY A 180 -8.12 12.48 -9.75
C GLY A 180 -8.04 12.84 -11.22
N LYS A 181 -8.98 12.35 -12.02
CA LYS A 181 -9.04 12.58 -13.47
C LYS A 181 -9.34 14.05 -13.83
N THR A 182 -10.35 14.63 -13.18
CA THR A 182 -10.86 15.97 -13.57
C THR A 182 -10.04 17.11 -12.98
N ASN A 183 -9.54 16.96 -11.73
CA ASN A 183 -8.88 18.04 -11.02
C ASN A 183 -7.36 17.92 -11.01
N LEU A 184 -6.82 16.70 -11.10
CA LEU A 184 -5.39 16.45 -10.90
C LEU A 184 -4.68 15.92 -12.15
N SER A 185 -5.41 15.60 -13.23
CA SER A 185 -4.88 14.89 -14.40
C SER A 185 -4.15 13.59 -14.03
N LEU A 186 -4.66 12.89 -13.04
CA LEU A 186 -4.10 11.70 -12.40
C LEU A 186 -5.04 10.50 -12.63
N ASP A 187 -4.51 9.40 -13.15
CA ASP A 187 -5.23 8.14 -13.24
C ASP A 187 -5.32 7.51 -11.84
N VAL A 188 -6.52 7.47 -11.25
CA VAL A 188 -6.76 6.84 -9.95
C VAL A 188 -7.50 5.54 -10.18
N GLN A 189 -6.97 4.44 -9.65
CA GLN A 189 -7.55 3.12 -9.80
C GLN A 189 -7.71 2.44 -8.45
N GLU A 190 -8.89 1.88 -8.23
CA GLU A 190 -9.14 1.02 -7.08
C GLU A 190 -8.56 -0.38 -7.29
N VAL A 191 -7.95 -0.93 -6.24
CA VAL A 191 -7.40 -2.29 -6.18
C VAL A 191 -7.89 -3.00 -4.94
N LEU A 192 -8.16 -4.30 -5.05
CA LEU A 192 -8.67 -5.09 -3.95
C LEU A 192 -7.57 -5.86 -3.23
N GLU A 193 -6.65 -6.44 -3.97
CA GLU A 193 -5.64 -7.35 -3.43
C GLU A 193 -4.24 -7.09 -4.00
N LEU A 194 -3.24 -7.70 -3.39
CA LEU A 194 -1.83 -7.53 -3.75
C LEU A 194 -1.53 -7.97 -5.20
N ASP A 195 -2.27 -8.95 -5.70
CA ASP A 195 -2.18 -9.40 -7.11
C ASP A 195 -2.53 -8.27 -8.07
N ASP A 196 -3.61 -7.52 -7.78
CA ASP A 196 -4.01 -6.34 -8.58
C ASP A 196 -2.89 -5.29 -8.57
N VAL A 197 -2.31 -5.02 -7.40
CA VAL A 197 -1.23 -4.04 -7.26
C VAL A 197 -0.02 -4.43 -8.09
N VAL A 198 0.44 -5.68 -7.98
CA VAL A 198 1.60 -6.18 -8.74
C VAL A 198 1.28 -6.16 -10.24
N PHE A 199 0.07 -6.54 -10.64
CA PHE A 199 -0.35 -6.46 -12.03
C PHE A 199 -0.32 -5.03 -12.58
N GLN A 200 -0.86 -4.05 -11.83
CA GLN A 200 -0.84 -2.66 -12.25
C GLN A 200 0.57 -2.08 -12.36
N LEU A 201 1.48 -2.49 -11.49
CA LEU A 201 2.88 -2.04 -11.52
C LEU A 201 3.69 -2.69 -12.64
N THR A 202 3.48 -3.99 -12.92
CA THR A 202 4.36 -4.79 -13.79
C THR A 202 3.72 -5.23 -15.10
N GLY A 203 2.40 -5.23 -15.20
CA GLY A 203 1.65 -5.86 -16.29
C GLY A 203 1.62 -7.41 -16.20
N MET A 204 2.21 -8.01 -15.16
CA MET A 204 2.31 -9.47 -15.01
C MET A 204 1.30 -10.00 -13.99
N ASN A 205 0.55 -11.02 -14.40
CA ASN A 205 -0.32 -11.76 -13.48
C ASN A 205 0.48 -12.95 -12.91
N LEU A 206 0.80 -12.87 -11.60
CA LEU A 206 1.62 -13.89 -10.93
C LEU A 206 0.80 -15.07 -10.40
N ASN A 207 -0.47 -14.86 -10.09
CA ASN A 207 -1.38 -15.89 -9.60
C ASN A 207 -2.50 -16.11 -10.62
N HIS A 208 -2.34 -17.06 -11.53
CA HIS A 208 -3.43 -17.54 -12.38
C HIS A 208 -4.39 -18.42 -11.55
N LYS A 209 -5.18 -17.79 -10.68
CA LYS A 209 -6.35 -18.46 -10.09
C LYS A 209 -7.58 -17.92 -10.80
N GLU A 210 -8.13 -18.69 -11.71
CA GLU A 210 -9.54 -18.53 -12.04
C GLU A 210 -10.35 -18.89 -10.79
N TYR A 211 -10.82 -17.87 -10.07
CA TYR A 211 -11.78 -18.06 -9.01
C TYR A 211 -13.15 -18.30 -9.69
N ILE A 212 -13.57 -19.55 -9.79
CA ILE A 212 -14.96 -19.85 -10.04
C ILE A 212 -15.68 -19.49 -8.74
N ILE A 213 -16.27 -18.30 -8.69
CA ILE A 213 -17.11 -17.89 -7.58
C ILE A 213 -18.39 -18.75 -7.72
N THR A 214 -18.44 -19.86 -7.00
CA THR A 214 -19.69 -20.59 -6.79
C THR A 214 -20.43 -19.93 -5.63
N GLU A 215 -21.64 -19.48 -5.87
CA GLU A 215 -22.52 -19.05 -4.78
C GLU A 215 -22.64 -20.19 -3.77
N ASN A 216 -22.16 -19.94 -2.56
CA ASN A 216 -22.27 -20.88 -1.46
C ASN A 216 -23.37 -20.37 -0.52
N GLU A 217 -24.55 -20.98 -0.58
CA GLU A 217 -25.70 -20.60 0.26
C GLU A 217 -25.37 -20.66 1.76
N GLU A 218 -24.54 -21.61 2.18
CA GLU A 218 -24.13 -21.74 3.57
C GLU A 218 -23.27 -20.53 3.99
N TYR A 219 -22.30 -20.14 3.16
CA TYR A 219 -21.48 -18.95 3.40
C TYR A 219 -22.32 -17.68 3.45
N THR A 220 -23.24 -17.52 2.50
CA THR A 220 -24.16 -16.37 2.44
C THR A 220 -25.02 -16.30 3.70
N THR A 221 -25.52 -17.43 4.19
CA THR A 221 -26.32 -17.51 5.41
C THR A 221 -25.51 -17.13 6.65
N ILE A 222 -24.27 -17.62 6.78
CA ILE A 222 -23.36 -17.27 7.86
C ILE A 222 -23.05 -15.77 7.84
N MET A 223 -22.75 -15.20 6.67
CA MET A 223 -22.44 -13.78 6.53
C MET A 223 -23.65 -12.88 6.84
N LYS A 224 -24.85 -13.26 6.42
CA LYS A 224 -26.10 -12.58 6.79
C LYS A 224 -26.33 -12.64 8.32
N GLY A 225 -26.07 -13.78 8.94
CA GLY A 225 -26.15 -13.94 10.39
C GLY A 225 -25.16 -13.03 11.14
N LEU A 226 -23.91 -13.02 10.72
CA LEU A 226 -22.86 -12.17 11.30
C LEU A 226 -23.19 -10.69 11.15
N LYS A 227 -23.63 -10.27 9.97
CA LYS A 227 -24.11 -8.89 9.72
C LYS A 227 -25.20 -8.50 10.72
N ASN A 228 -26.21 -9.33 10.89
CA ASN A 228 -27.34 -9.03 11.78
C ASN A 228 -26.87 -8.87 13.24
N VAL A 229 -25.95 -9.73 13.71
CA VAL A 229 -25.37 -9.64 15.05
C VAL A 229 -24.58 -8.32 15.22
N LEU A 230 -23.76 -7.95 14.25
CA LEU A 230 -22.96 -6.74 14.31
C LEU A 230 -23.83 -5.46 14.25
N CYS A 231 -24.83 -5.43 13.39
CA CYS A 231 -25.78 -4.31 13.31
C CYS A 231 -26.56 -4.16 14.61
N SER A 232 -27.12 -5.24 15.16
CA SER A 232 -27.85 -5.20 16.44
C SER A 232 -26.98 -4.73 17.60
N ARG A 233 -25.69 -5.15 17.62
CA ARG A 233 -24.74 -4.69 18.62
C ARG A 233 -24.43 -3.21 18.46
N SER A 234 -24.26 -2.70 17.25
CA SER A 234 -24.07 -1.28 16.96
C SER A 234 -25.25 -0.45 17.47
N ASP A 235 -26.48 -0.89 17.19
CA ASP A 235 -27.71 -0.21 17.64
C ASP A 235 -27.83 -0.21 19.17
N SER A 236 -27.44 -1.32 19.81
CA SER A 236 -27.44 -1.40 21.28
C SER A 236 -26.44 -0.42 21.91
N ILE A 237 -25.22 -0.35 21.37
CA ILE A 237 -24.18 0.59 21.83
C ILE A 237 -24.65 2.04 21.64
N GLU A 238 -25.24 2.36 20.50
CA GLU A 238 -25.77 3.71 20.26
C GLU A 238 -26.87 4.07 21.27
N LYS A 239 -27.78 3.14 21.56
CA LYS A 239 -28.83 3.32 22.56
C LYS A 239 -28.25 3.53 23.98
N GLU A 240 -27.24 2.77 24.35
CA GLU A 240 -26.56 2.93 25.63
C GLU A 240 -25.89 4.30 25.73
N LEU A 241 -25.16 4.73 24.69
CA LEU A 241 -24.50 6.03 24.63
C LEU A 241 -25.50 7.19 24.78
N ARG A 242 -26.64 7.13 24.08
CA ARG A 242 -27.71 8.11 24.21
C ARG A 242 -28.32 8.14 25.67
N GLY A 243 -28.35 6.98 26.33
CA GLY A 243 -28.83 6.84 27.70
C GLY A 243 -27.87 7.39 28.74
N THR A 244 -26.57 7.57 28.45
CA THR A 244 -25.57 8.11 29.37
C THR A 244 -25.58 9.64 29.46
N GLY A 245 -26.37 10.36 28.65
CA GLY A 245 -26.38 11.81 28.58
C GLY A 245 -25.12 12.44 27.98
N ILE A 246 -24.24 11.64 27.41
CA ILE A 246 -23.06 12.11 26.65
C ILE A 246 -23.55 12.75 25.35
N ILE A 247 -23.22 14.02 25.17
CA ILE A 247 -23.49 14.74 23.93
C ILE A 247 -22.34 14.37 22.95
N LEU A 248 -22.68 13.57 21.93
CA LEU A 248 -21.75 13.29 20.83
C LEU A 248 -21.69 14.53 19.92
N SER A 249 -20.51 14.84 19.39
CA SER A 249 -20.37 15.88 18.38
C SER A 249 -21.13 15.50 17.09
N GLU A 250 -21.60 16.51 16.36
CA GLU A 250 -22.32 16.29 15.08
C GLU A 250 -21.52 15.44 14.12
N ASP A 251 -20.20 15.66 14.01
CA ASP A 251 -19.29 14.89 13.16
C ASP A 251 -19.28 13.39 13.47
N VAL A 252 -19.34 13.03 14.76
CA VAL A 252 -19.39 11.62 15.18
C VAL A 252 -20.73 10.99 14.79
N ILE A 253 -21.82 11.71 14.99
CA ILE A 253 -23.18 11.25 14.64
C ILE A 253 -23.27 11.03 13.13
N GLU A 254 -22.83 11.99 12.33
CA GLU A 254 -22.81 11.93 10.87
C GLU A 254 -21.94 10.77 10.37
N SER A 255 -20.74 10.59 10.93
CA SER A 255 -19.84 9.49 10.60
C SER A 255 -20.46 8.11 10.86
N VAL A 256 -21.16 7.95 11.99
CA VAL A 256 -21.86 6.69 12.33
C VAL A 256 -23.02 6.45 11.36
N GLN A 257 -23.82 7.49 11.06
CA GLN A 257 -24.93 7.36 10.14
C GLN A 257 -24.47 7.00 8.73
N THR A 258 -23.45 7.68 8.21
CA THR A 258 -22.87 7.39 6.90
C THR A 258 -22.38 5.94 6.78
N ARG A 259 -21.76 5.39 7.84
CA ARG A 259 -21.32 3.99 7.86
C ARG A 259 -22.48 3.01 7.87
N LYS A 260 -23.57 3.32 8.61
CA LYS A 260 -24.79 2.52 8.62
C LYS A 260 -25.46 2.49 7.25
N ASP A 261 -25.57 3.64 6.59
CA ASP A 261 -26.16 3.76 5.26
C ASP A 261 -25.34 3.00 4.21
N ARG A 262 -24.02 3.06 4.28
CA ARG A 262 -23.13 2.25 3.43
C ARG A 262 -23.34 0.75 3.64
N ALA A 263 -23.42 0.30 4.90
CA ALA A 263 -23.65 -1.10 5.20
C ALA A 263 -25.03 -1.57 4.69
N ALA A 264 -26.08 -0.73 4.78
CA ALA A 264 -27.39 -1.01 4.25
C ALA A 264 -27.39 -1.11 2.71
N ASN A 265 -26.74 -0.13 2.05
CA ASN A 265 -26.63 -0.10 0.58
C ASN A 265 -25.81 -1.27 0.02
N ALA A 266 -24.71 -1.66 0.69
CA ALA A 266 -23.91 -2.82 0.31
C ALA A 266 -24.72 -4.13 0.40
N THR A 267 -25.69 -4.21 1.33
CA THR A 267 -26.58 -5.36 1.47
C THR A 267 -27.60 -5.45 0.32
N GLN A 268 -28.09 -4.31 -0.16
CA GLN A 268 -29.04 -4.28 -1.29
C GLN A 268 -28.37 -4.63 -2.63
N ARG A 269 -27.06 -4.37 -2.77
CA ARG A 269 -26.31 -4.68 -4.00
C ARG A 269 -25.85 -6.14 -4.07
N SER A 270 -25.92 -6.88 -2.97
CA SER A 270 -25.57 -8.31 -2.91
C SER A 270 -26.78 -9.24 -3.08
N GLU A 271 -27.97 -8.70 -3.32
CA GLU A 271 -29.19 -9.40 -3.76
C GLU A 271 -29.35 -9.25 -5.27
#